data_409881b5b95f93728e3e133e15e11565
#
_entry.id   409881b5b95f93728e3e133e15e11565
#
_cell.length_a   1.000
_cell.length_b   1.000
_cell.length_c   1.000
_cell.angle_alpha   90.00
_cell.angle_beta   90.00
_cell.angle_gamma   90.00
#
_symmetry.space_group_name_H-M   'P 1'
#
loop_
_entity.id
_entity.type
_entity.pdbx_description
1 polymer ?
#
loop_
_entity_poly.entity_id
_entity_poly.type
_entity_poly.pdbx_seq_one_letter_code
_entity_poly.pdbx_strand_id
1 'polypeptide(L)'
;MKIAFFGDIVGKTGRKKFESSLQQYVLNEKVDFVVVNAENATAGAGLSANHAEDLLKLSVDCITLGDHAYDNKEIIPFLEHTKQIVRPINYANDCPGQGWQIFLVNNKKILVVQVLGRVFMKKKFLDPFPFLENIFFQYKLGLNVDCIIVDVHAEATSEKMAIGHFCDGKASLVIGTHTHVPTGDTRILDKGTAFQSDAGMSGDYNSIIGMDKAEPMRRFLKNQISGRFTPANGEATLCGVSVELNKNGTAKKIKVIRIGGVLGGLE
;
A
#
# COMPACT_ATOMS: atom_id res chain seq x y z
N MET A 1 -11.33 -16.80 -2.84
CA MET A 1 -11.32 -15.39 -2.39
C MET A 1 -10.38 -14.60 -3.28
N LYS A 2 -10.79 -13.40 -3.67
CA LYS A 2 -9.99 -12.48 -4.48
C LYS A 2 -9.79 -11.18 -3.72
N ILE A 3 -8.53 -10.76 -3.58
CA ILE A 3 -8.16 -9.49 -2.94
C ILE A 3 -7.59 -8.54 -3.99
N ALA A 4 -7.76 -7.23 -3.78
CA ALA A 4 -7.09 -6.20 -4.54
C ALA A 4 -6.31 -5.28 -3.59
N PHE A 5 -5.07 -4.99 -3.95
CA PHE A 5 -4.24 -3.99 -3.27
C PHE A 5 -3.90 -2.88 -4.26
N PHE A 6 -4.19 -1.65 -3.88
CA PHE A 6 -3.85 -0.47 -4.67
C PHE A 6 -2.71 0.29 -4.02
N GLY A 7 -1.74 0.71 -4.83
CA GLY A 7 -0.57 1.44 -4.37
C GLY A 7 -0.87 2.89 -3.97
N ASP A 8 0.17 3.59 -3.62
CA ASP A 8 0.15 4.90 -2.97
C ASP A 8 -0.76 5.92 -3.70
N ILE A 9 -1.88 6.30 -3.09
CA ILE A 9 -2.71 7.39 -3.64
C ILE A 9 -1.97 8.71 -3.47
N VAL A 10 -1.67 9.39 -4.58
CA VAL A 10 -0.97 10.67 -4.56
C VAL A 10 -1.89 11.83 -4.93
N GLY A 11 -2.18 12.67 -3.95
CA GLY A 11 -2.89 13.93 -4.12
C GLY A 11 -4.30 13.81 -4.68
N LYS A 12 -4.82 14.93 -5.24
CA LYS A 12 -6.20 15.03 -5.72
C LYS A 12 -6.49 14.16 -6.94
N THR A 13 -5.57 14.09 -7.89
CA THR A 13 -5.76 13.31 -9.12
C THR A 13 -5.78 11.82 -8.84
N GLY A 14 -4.92 11.34 -7.93
CA GLY A 14 -4.92 9.95 -7.46
C GLY A 14 -6.24 9.58 -6.80
N ARG A 15 -6.74 10.40 -5.86
CA ARG A 15 -8.04 10.17 -5.21
C ARG A 15 -9.20 10.13 -6.21
N LYS A 16 -9.27 11.09 -7.14
CA LYS A 16 -10.32 11.12 -8.17
C LYS A 16 -10.29 9.90 -9.08
N LYS A 17 -9.09 9.47 -9.49
CA LYS A 17 -8.93 8.27 -10.33
C LYS A 17 -9.36 7.03 -9.59
N PHE A 18 -8.96 6.90 -8.33
CA PHE A 18 -9.35 5.79 -7.46
C PHE A 18 -10.88 5.73 -7.32
N GLU A 19 -11.52 6.84 -6.93
CA GLU A 19 -12.98 6.97 -6.80
C GLU A 19 -13.72 6.58 -8.08
N SER A 20 -13.30 7.10 -9.23
CA SER A 20 -13.99 6.84 -10.51
C SER A 20 -13.78 5.44 -11.06
N SER A 21 -12.77 4.70 -10.60
CA SER A 21 -12.42 3.39 -11.17
C SER A 21 -12.70 2.21 -10.25
N LEU A 22 -12.70 2.42 -8.92
CA LEU A 22 -12.75 1.34 -7.93
C LEU A 22 -14.00 0.48 -8.06
N GLN A 23 -15.18 1.10 -8.03
CA GLN A 23 -16.45 0.37 -8.01
C GLN A 23 -16.59 -0.55 -9.23
N GLN A 24 -16.31 -0.02 -10.43
CA GLN A 24 -16.38 -0.80 -11.65
C GLN A 24 -15.37 -1.95 -11.66
N TYR A 25 -14.15 -1.70 -11.15
CA TYR A 25 -13.12 -2.74 -11.05
C TYR A 25 -13.54 -3.85 -10.08
N VAL A 26 -14.02 -3.49 -8.89
CA VAL A 26 -14.48 -4.46 -7.87
C VAL A 26 -15.60 -5.35 -8.41
N LEU A 27 -16.59 -4.78 -9.09
CA LEU A 27 -17.71 -5.51 -9.67
C LEU A 27 -17.26 -6.44 -10.82
N ASN A 28 -16.48 -5.92 -11.77
CA ASN A 28 -16.03 -6.69 -12.94
C ASN A 28 -15.13 -7.86 -12.54
N GLU A 29 -14.20 -7.61 -11.61
CA GLU A 29 -13.22 -8.59 -11.17
C GLU A 29 -13.72 -9.45 -10.00
N LYS A 30 -14.89 -9.16 -9.41
CA LYS A 30 -15.46 -9.86 -8.26
C LYS A 30 -14.48 -9.90 -7.09
N VAL A 31 -13.99 -8.72 -6.71
CA VAL A 31 -13.06 -8.57 -5.59
C VAL A 31 -13.81 -8.68 -4.27
N ASP A 32 -13.32 -9.51 -3.36
CA ASP A 32 -13.92 -9.74 -2.03
C ASP A 32 -13.37 -8.77 -0.96
N PHE A 33 -12.15 -8.25 -1.13
CA PHE A 33 -11.48 -7.40 -0.15
C PHE A 33 -10.53 -6.39 -0.83
N VAL A 34 -10.64 -5.14 -0.45
CA VAL A 34 -9.88 -4.02 -1.05
C VAL A 34 -8.98 -3.38 0.01
N VAL A 35 -7.68 -3.34 -0.29
CA VAL A 35 -6.68 -2.57 0.47
C VAL A 35 -6.12 -1.45 -0.40
N VAL A 36 -5.87 -0.29 0.17
CA VAL A 36 -5.21 0.82 -0.51
C VAL A 36 -4.20 1.51 0.39
N ASN A 37 -3.02 1.81 -0.14
CA ASN A 37 -2.10 2.72 0.54
C ASN A 37 -2.51 4.16 0.26
N ALA A 38 -2.79 4.94 1.32
CA ALA A 38 -3.27 6.31 1.20
C ALA A 38 -2.38 7.33 1.92
N GLU A 39 -1.14 6.99 2.25
CA GLU A 39 -0.26 7.89 3.00
C GLU A 39 0.00 9.23 2.30
N ASN A 40 -0.11 9.29 0.96
CA ASN A 40 0.14 10.48 0.15
C ASN A 40 -1.16 11.12 -0.39
N ALA A 41 -2.31 10.70 0.10
CA ALA A 41 -3.61 11.13 -0.42
C ALA A 41 -3.91 12.61 -0.15
N THR A 42 -3.42 13.20 0.94
CA THR A 42 -3.64 14.61 1.27
C THR A 42 -2.44 15.45 0.87
N ALA A 43 -2.60 16.26 -0.16
CA ALA A 43 -1.56 17.18 -0.66
C ALA A 43 -0.19 16.53 -0.97
N GLY A 44 -0.16 15.21 -1.19
CA GLY A 44 1.06 14.46 -1.52
C GLY A 44 1.89 13.99 -0.33
N ALA A 45 1.43 14.23 0.91
CA ALA A 45 2.05 13.73 2.14
C ALA A 45 1.03 13.71 3.30
N GLY A 46 0.86 12.54 3.90
CA GLY A 46 -0.11 12.31 4.97
C GLY A 46 -1.54 12.05 4.44
N LEU A 47 -2.41 11.68 5.38
CA LEU A 47 -3.84 11.42 5.17
C LEU A 47 -4.63 12.25 6.17
N SER A 48 -5.61 13.05 5.70
CA SER A 48 -6.56 13.73 6.58
C SER A 48 -7.72 12.81 6.95
N ALA A 49 -8.36 13.08 8.09
CA ALA A 49 -9.54 12.34 8.53
C ALA A 49 -10.66 12.35 7.47
N ASN A 50 -10.94 13.51 6.86
CA ASN A 50 -11.96 13.64 5.82
C ASN A 50 -11.66 12.77 4.59
N HIS A 51 -10.40 12.76 4.10
CA HIS A 51 -10.05 11.91 2.97
C HIS A 51 -10.05 10.41 3.34
N ALA A 52 -9.73 10.07 4.59
CA ALA A 52 -9.88 8.69 5.08
C ALA A 52 -11.35 8.25 5.07
N GLU A 53 -12.25 9.06 5.60
CA GLU A 53 -13.70 8.80 5.56
C GLU A 53 -14.21 8.65 4.13
N ASP A 54 -13.79 9.53 3.22
CA ASP A 54 -14.22 9.47 1.82
C ASP A 54 -13.77 8.15 1.15
N LEU A 55 -12.53 7.71 1.40
CA LEU A 55 -12.05 6.41 0.90
C LEU A 55 -12.83 5.23 1.49
N LEU A 56 -13.13 5.25 2.79
CA LEU A 56 -13.91 4.19 3.43
C LEU A 56 -15.35 4.11 2.91
N LYS A 57 -15.97 5.26 2.54
CA LYS A 57 -17.29 5.30 1.87
C LYS A 57 -17.29 4.66 0.48
N LEU A 58 -16.13 4.54 -0.18
CA LEU A 58 -15.99 3.90 -1.50
C LEU A 58 -15.87 2.37 -1.43
N SER A 59 -16.17 1.74 -0.29
CA SER A 59 -16.02 0.29 -0.06
C SER A 59 -14.56 -0.16 -0.05
N VAL A 60 -13.66 0.69 0.46
CA VAL A 60 -12.31 0.30 0.86
C VAL A 60 -12.41 -0.41 2.22
N ASP A 61 -11.90 -1.62 2.31
CA ASP A 61 -11.97 -2.41 3.53
C ASP A 61 -10.83 -2.06 4.50
N CYS A 62 -9.64 -1.77 3.95
CA CYS A 62 -8.46 -1.40 4.73
C CYS A 62 -7.63 -0.32 4.03
N ILE A 63 -7.21 0.67 4.78
CA ILE A 63 -6.24 1.69 4.38
C ILE A 63 -4.92 1.38 5.06
N THR A 64 -3.82 1.32 4.30
CA THR A 64 -2.46 1.34 4.85
C THR A 64 -1.83 2.72 4.69
N LEU A 65 -0.86 3.02 5.51
CA LEU A 65 -0.13 4.29 5.54
C LEU A 65 1.35 4.08 5.14
N GLY A 66 2.27 4.76 5.82
CA GLY A 66 3.71 4.65 5.57
C GLY A 66 4.53 5.55 6.49
N ASP A 67 5.65 6.06 6.01
CA ASP A 67 6.52 6.94 6.79
C ASP A 67 5.93 8.36 6.99
N HIS A 68 4.91 8.73 6.20
CA HIS A 68 4.10 9.94 6.35
C HIS A 68 2.84 9.74 7.21
N ALA A 69 2.70 8.62 7.93
CA ALA A 69 1.49 8.26 8.70
C ALA A 69 1.00 9.37 9.65
N TYR A 70 1.91 10.19 10.18
CA TYR A 70 1.61 11.25 11.16
C TYR A 70 1.92 12.66 10.66
N ASP A 71 2.20 12.84 9.36
CA ASP A 71 2.53 14.16 8.82
C ASP A 71 1.30 15.08 8.78
N ASN A 72 0.09 14.52 8.63
CA ASN A 72 -1.16 15.22 8.88
C ASN A 72 -1.66 14.88 10.29
N LYS A 73 -1.59 15.84 11.22
CA LYS A 73 -1.94 15.62 12.63
C LYS A 73 -3.44 15.36 12.85
N GLU A 74 -4.31 15.77 11.93
CA GLU A 74 -5.76 15.55 12.03
C GLU A 74 -6.14 14.06 11.99
N ILE A 75 -5.25 13.20 11.43
CA ILE A 75 -5.50 11.76 11.38
C ILE A 75 -5.37 11.09 12.76
N ILE A 76 -4.59 11.68 13.70
CA ILE A 76 -4.22 11.01 14.96
C ILE A 76 -5.44 10.59 15.78
N PRO A 77 -6.40 11.47 16.10
CA PRO A 77 -7.61 11.05 16.82
C PRO A 77 -8.44 10.03 16.04
N PHE A 78 -8.42 10.11 14.70
CA PHE A 78 -9.15 9.20 13.84
C PHE A 78 -8.55 7.78 13.87
N LEU A 79 -7.22 7.65 13.93
CA LEU A 79 -6.52 6.37 14.06
C LEU A 79 -6.86 5.61 15.34
N GLU A 80 -7.17 6.29 16.43
CA GLU A 80 -7.52 5.68 17.73
C GLU A 80 -8.88 4.96 17.69
N HIS A 81 -9.79 5.42 16.82
CA HIS A 81 -11.17 4.94 16.77
C HIS A 81 -11.49 4.13 15.50
N THR A 82 -10.62 4.17 14.48
CA THR A 82 -10.87 3.57 13.16
C THR A 82 -10.01 2.34 12.95
N LYS A 83 -10.62 1.14 13.09
CA LYS A 83 -9.93 -0.14 12.89
C LYS A 83 -9.54 -0.44 11.44
N GLN A 84 -10.13 0.27 10.49
CA GLN A 84 -9.88 0.07 9.05
C GLN A 84 -8.61 0.76 8.55
N ILE A 85 -7.87 1.44 9.43
CA ILE A 85 -6.60 2.07 9.07
C ILE A 85 -5.47 1.36 9.82
N VAL A 86 -4.50 0.88 9.05
CA VAL A 86 -3.29 0.20 9.54
C VAL A 86 -2.08 1.10 9.29
N ARG A 87 -1.39 1.46 10.36
CA ARG A 87 -0.12 2.17 10.30
C ARG A 87 1.05 1.18 10.35
N PRO A 88 2.29 1.57 10.02
CA PRO A 88 3.42 0.66 10.16
C PRO A 88 3.62 0.18 11.60
N ILE A 89 3.76 -1.15 11.79
CA ILE A 89 3.88 -1.77 13.12
C ILE A 89 5.20 -1.42 13.80
N ASN A 90 6.27 -1.24 13.01
CA ASN A 90 7.63 -0.94 13.45
C ASN A 90 7.98 0.56 13.41
N TYR A 91 6.98 1.45 13.53
CA TYR A 91 7.22 2.89 13.55
C TYR A 91 8.01 3.25 14.83
N ALA A 92 7.37 3.49 15.91
CA ALA A 92 7.96 3.63 17.24
C ALA A 92 6.98 3.02 18.25
N ASN A 93 7.47 2.73 19.46
CA ASN A 93 6.58 2.31 20.53
C ASN A 93 5.61 3.46 20.88
N ASP A 94 4.42 3.13 21.31
CA ASP A 94 3.38 4.07 21.79
C ASP A 94 2.83 5.05 20.72
N CYS A 95 2.99 4.73 19.44
CA CYS A 95 2.36 5.52 18.38
C CYS A 95 0.84 5.23 18.28
N PRO A 96 -0.02 6.25 18.09
CA PRO A 96 -1.47 6.08 17.88
C PRO A 96 -1.80 5.14 16.71
N GLY A 97 -2.94 4.46 16.81
CA GLY A 97 -3.43 3.54 15.78
C GLY A 97 -2.84 2.13 15.85
N GLN A 98 -3.30 1.26 14.95
CA GLN A 98 -2.98 -0.17 14.95
C GLN A 98 -1.94 -0.49 13.87
N GLY A 99 -0.94 -1.33 14.20
CA GLY A 99 0.08 -1.79 13.24
C GLY A 99 -0.36 -2.97 12.38
N TRP A 100 -1.45 -3.61 12.76
CA TRP A 100 -2.11 -4.70 12.05
C TRP A 100 -3.58 -4.80 12.46
N GLN A 101 -4.40 -5.42 11.62
CA GLN A 101 -5.83 -5.62 11.88
C GLN A 101 -6.34 -6.90 11.24
N ILE A 102 -7.31 -7.56 11.89
CA ILE A 102 -8.06 -8.68 11.31
C ILE A 102 -9.44 -8.19 10.89
N PHE A 103 -9.79 -8.52 9.65
CA PHE A 103 -11.10 -8.27 9.05
C PHE A 103 -11.84 -9.60 8.87
N LEU A 104 -13.17 -9.57 9.02
CA LEU A 104 -14.02 -10.72 8.74
C LEU A 104 -14.87 -10.43 7.50
N VAL A 105 -14.61 -11.15 6.42
CA VAL A 105 -15.30 -11.01 5.13
C VAL A 105 -15.75 -12.39 4.66
N ASN A 106 -17.05 -12.57 4.42
CA ASN A 106 -17.61 -13.86 3.96
C ASN A 106 -17.17 -15.06 4.85
N ASN A 107 -17.16 -14.89 6.18
CA ASN A 107 -16.66 -15.84 7.16
C ASN A 107 -15.16 -16.19 7.04
N LYS A 108 -14.37 -15.36 6.33
CA LYS A 108 -12.93 -15.48 6.18
C LYS A 108 -12.21 -14.40 6.98
N LYS A 109 -11.17 -14.79 7.73
CA LYS A 109 -10.31 -13.88 8.49
C LYS A 109 -9.16 -13.41 7.62
N ILE A 110 -9.10 -12.11 7.37
CA ILE A 110 -8.05 -11.45 6.60
C ILE A 110 -7.22 -10.60 7.56
N LEU A 111 -5.95 -10.89 7.70
CA LEU A 111 -5.01 -10.08 8.48
C LEU A 111 -4.25 -9.16 7.52
N VAL A 112 -4.25 -7.87 7.82
CA VAL A 112 -3.42 -6.86 7.15
C VAL A 112 -2.41 -6.34 8.14
N VAL A 113 -1.14 -6.32 7.77
CA VAL A 113 -0.03 -5.74 8.55
C VAL A 113 0.82 -4.88 7.62
N GLN A 114 1.31 -3.76 8.14
CA GLN A 114 2.24 -2.90 7.42
C GLN A 114 3.57 -2.79 8.17
N VAL A 115 4.67 -2.80 7.43
CA VAL A 115 6.03 -2.57 7.94
C VAL A 115 6.75 -1.49 7.14
N LEU A 116 7.64 -0.76 7.81
CA LEU A 116 8.59 0.17 7.19
C LEU A 116 9.94 -0.51 6.98
N GLY A 117 10.57 -0.21 5.84
CA GLY A 117 11.98 -0.50 5.64
C GLY A 117 12.87 0.43 6.46
N ARG A 118 14.18 0.16 6.44
CA ARG A 118 15.21 0.92 7.13
C ARG A 118 16.26 1.47 6.18
N VAL A 119 16.51 0.74 5.08
CA VAL A 119 17.56 1.07 4.12
C VAL A 119 17.15 2.27 3.28
N PHE A 120 17.93 3.33 3.32
CA PHE A 120 17.72 4.61 2.64
C PHE A 120 16.47 5.41 3.07
N MET A 121 15.76 4.97 4.11
CA MET A 121 14.65 5.74 4.68
C MET A 121 15.17 6.98 5.42
N LYS A 122 14.48 8.12 5.28
CA LYS A 122 14.87 9.38 5.92
C LYS A 122 14.84 9.33 7.45
N LYS A 123 13.85 8.62 8.00
CA LYS A 123 13.68 8.43 9.44
C LYS A 123 14.23 7.05 9.82
N LYS A 124 14.70 6.90 11.08
CA LYS A 124 15.10 5.61 11.61
C LYS A 124 13.88 4.89 12.16
N PHE A 125 13.61 3.69 11.66
CA PHE A 125 12.54 2.82 12.12
C PHE A 125 13.10 1.58 12.81
N LEU A 126 12.26 0.89 13.58
CA LEU A 126 12.64 -0.37 14.23
C LEU A 126 12.76 -1.47 13.15
N ASP A 127 13.50 -2.54 13.50
CA ASP A 127 13.68 -3.68 12.61
C ASP A 127 12.34 -4.36 12.31
N PRO A 128 11.89 -4.50 11.04
CA PRO A 128 10.60 -5.11 10.71
C PRO A 128 10.54 -6.61 10.97
N PHE A 129 11.67 -7.34 10.89
CA PHE A 129 11.68 -8.80 10.96
C PHE A 129 11.15 -9.36 12.29
N PRO A 130 11.55 -8.87 13.48
CA PRO A 130 11.00 -9.36 14.75
C PRO A 130 9.50 -9.15 14.89
N PHE A 131 8.97 -8.04 14.35
CA PHE A 131 7.53 -7.78 14.36
C PHE A 131 6.77 -8.77 13.47
N LEU A 132 7.26 -9.02 12.27
CA LEU A 132 6.68 -10.02 11.37
C LEU A 132 6.78 -11.44 11.94
N GLU A 133 7.89 -11.77 12.58
CA GLU A 133 8.06 -13.06 13.25
C GLU A 133 7.00 -13.27 14.34
N ASN A 134 6.75 -12.24 15.15
CA ASN A 134 5.70 -12.27 16.17
C ASN A 134 4.30 -12.40 15.57
N ILE A 135 4.01 -11.69 14.47
CA ILE A 135 2.74 -11.83 13.73
C ILE A 135 2.59 -13.27 13.25
N PHE A 136 3.59 -13.85 12.60
CA PHE A 136 3.55 -15.23 12.12
C PHE A 136 3.60 -16.28 13.23
N PHE A 137 4.06 -15.95 14.42
CA PHE A 137 3.93 -16.83 15.59
C PHE A 137 2.48 -16.93 16.05
N GLN A 138 1.75 -15.82 16.09
CA GLN A 138 0.35 -15.75 16.55
C GLN A 138 -0.63 -16.19 15.45
N TYR A 139 -0.39 -15.80 14.20
CA TYR A 139 -1.31 -16.00 13.08
C TYR A 139 -0.70 -16.92 12.02
N LYS A 140 -1.32 -18.08 11.86
CA LYS A 140 -0.88 -19.12 10.91
C LYS A 140 -1.82 -19.13 9.71
N LEU A 141 -1.28 -18.85 8.53
CA LEU A 141 -2.02 -18.90 7.28
C LEU A 141 -2.63 -20.29 7.05
N GLY A 142 -3.93 -20.32 6.74
CA GLY A 142 -4.68 -21.54 6.51
C GLY A 142 -5.07 -22.33 7.79
N LEU A 143 -4.67 -21.87 8.99
CA LEU A 143 -5.03 -22.49 10.27
C LEU A 143 -5.99 -21.61 11.08
N ASN A 144 -5.58 -20.41 11.46
CA ASN A 144 -6.39 -19.50 12.28
C ASN A 144 -6.69 -18.16 11.58
N VAL A 145 -6.07 -17.91 10.41
CA VAL A 145 -6.41 -16.85 9.47
C VAL A 145 -6.41 -17.40 8.05
N ASP A 146 -7.30 -16.88 7.18
CA ASP A 146 -7.48 -17.34 5.79
C ASP A 146 -6.63 -16.56 4.79
N CYS A 147 -6.23 -15.35 5.14
CA CYS A 147 -5.39 -14.48 4.32
C CYS A 147 -4.51 -13.62 5.19
N ILE A 148 -3.24 -13.43 4.78
CA ILE A 148 -2.31 -12.47 5.40
C ILE A 148 -1.74 -11.60 4.29
N ILE A 149 -1.94 -10.28 4.42
CA ILE A 149 -1.40 -9.26 3.51
C ILE A 149 -0.35 -8.46 4.26
N VAL A 150 0.85 -8.38 3.70
CA VAL A 150 1.97 -7.58 4.23
C VAL A 150 2.26 -6.45 3.26
N ASP A 151 2.00 -5.21 3.66
CA ASP A 151 2.44 -4.01 2.95
C ASP A 151 3.85 -3.63 3.44
N VAL A 152 4.82 -3.62 2.54
CA VAL A 152 6.22 -3.31 2.82
C VAL A 152 6.53 -1.91 2.28
N HIS A 153 6.37 -0.91 3.12
CA HIS A 153 6.62 0.47 2.76
C HIS A 153 8.11 0.80 2.94
N ALA A 154 8.88 0.70 1.86
CA ALA A 154 10.34 0.77 1.90
C ALA A 154 10.94 1.35 0.61
N GLU A 155 12.09 2.01 0.73
CA GLU A 155 12.84 2.53 -0.42
C GLU A 155 13.58 1.42 -1.17
N ALA A 156 14.36 0.58 -0.45
CA ALA A 156 15.27 -0.37 -1.07
C ALA A 156 14.56 -1.62 -1.59
N THR A 157 14.69 -1.89 -2.89
CA THR A 157 14.17 -3.10 -3.55
C THR A 157 14.71 -4.38 -2.91
N SER A 158 16.00 -4.40 -2.54
CA SER A 158 16.63 -5.55 -1.87
C SER A 158 16.00 -5.86 -0.51
N GLU A 159 15.65 -4.83 0.28
CA GLU A 159 14.97 -5.01 1.56
C GLU A 159 13.55 -5.53 1.37
N LYS A 160 12.79 -5.00 0.39
CA LYS A 160 11.47 -5.52 0.02
C LYS A 160 11.52 -6.99 -0.39
N MET A 161 12.49 -7.38 -1.22
CA MET A 161 12.69 -8.78 -1.61
C MET A 161 13.07 -9.68 -0.43
N ALA A 162 13.95 -9.22 0.46
CA ALA A 162 14.33 -9.96 1.67
C ALA A 162 13.11 -10.23 2.57
N ILE A 163 12.26 -9.22 2.79
CA ILE A 163 11.01 -9.37 3.53
C ILE A 163 10.05 -10.31 2.78
N GLY A 164 9.95 -10.20 1.44
CA GLY A 164 9.15 -11.11 0.61
C GLY A 164 9.53 -12.57 0.82
N HIS A 165 10.81 -12.90 0.72
CA HIS A 165 11.31 -14.25 0.95
C HIS A 165 11.16 -14.72 2.40
N PHE A 166 11.34 -13.82 3.38
CA PHE A 166 11.08 -14.14 4.79
C PHE A 166 9.61 -14.53 5.04
N CYS A 167 8.69 -13.89 4.35
CA CYS A 167 7.24 -14.13 4.45
C CYS A 167 6.75 -15.29 3.59
N ASP A 168 7.60 -15.85 2.70
CA ASP A 168 7.18 -16.87 1.73
C ASP A 168 6.61 -18.13 2.40
N GLY A 169 5.38 -18.49 2.01
CA GLY A 169 4.58 -19.56 2.60
C GLY A 169 3.90 -19.20 3.92
N LYS A 170 4.15 -18.00 4.48
CA LYS A 170 3.52 -17.51 5.71
C LYS A 170 2.49 -16.41 5.44
N ALA A 171 2.58 -15.72 4.31
CA ALA A 171 1.65 -14.69 3.86
C ALA A 171 1.02 -15.06 2.51
N SER A 172 -0.18 -14.52 2.23
CA SER A 172 -0.86 -14.64 0.94
C SER A 172 -0.29 -13.68 -0.10
N LEU A 173 -0.01 -12.45 0.35
CA LEU A 173 0.54 -11.36 -0.45
C LEU A 173 1.58 -10.59 0.36
N VAL A 174 2.73 -10.35 -0.24
CA VAL A 174 3.69 -9.34 0.18
C VAL A 174 3.83 -8.34 -0.97
N ILE A 175 3.51 -7.09 -0.71
CA ILE A 175 3.48 -6.03 -1.70
C ILE A 175 4.29 -4.83 -1.22
N GLY A 176 5.18 -4.31 -2.05
CA GLY A 176 5.92 -3.10 -1.75
C GLY A 176 5.15 -1.84 -2.13
N THR A 177 5.43 -0.76 -1.40
CA THR A 177 4.95 0.61 -1.62
C THR A 177 6.08 1.60 -1.41
N HIS A 178 5.87 2.90 -1.50
CA HIS A 178 6.79 4.01 -1.26
C HIS A 178 7.47 4.59 -2.51
N THR A 179 8.01 3.78 -3.42
CA THR A 179 8.80 4.32 -4.54
C THR A 179 7.94 4.89 -5.66
N HIS A 180 6.63 4.64 -5.64
CA HIS A 180 5.62 5.13 -6.58
C HIS A 180 5.73 4.56 -8.00
N VAL A 181 6.73 3.72 -8.29
CA VAL A 181 6.95 3.16 -9.63
C VAL A 181 6.64 1.66 -9.61
N PRO A 182 5.64 1.19 -10.38
CA PRO A 182 5.28 -0.22 -10.39
C PRO A 182 6.40 -1.05 -10.99
N THR A 183 6.83 -2.07 -10.23
CA THR A 183 7.92 -2.94 -10.65
C THR A 183 7.45 -4.07 -11.56
N GLY A 184 8.37 -4.62 -12.36
CA GLY A 184 8.10 -5.71 -13.31
C GLY A 184 8.29 -7.11 -12.73
N ASP A 185 8.44 -7.27 -11.41
CA ASP A 185 8.81 -8.51 -10.75
C ASP A 185 7.65 -9.27 -10.10
N THR A 186 6.42 -8.99 -10.56
CA THR A 186 5.18 -9.63 -10.09
C THR A 186 5.21 -11.14 -10.32
N ARG A 187 5.14 -11.91 -9.24
CA ARG A 187 5.21 -13.38 -9.28
C ARG A 187 4.60 -14.03 -8.04
N ILE A 188 4.49 -15.36 -8.07
CA ILE A 188 4.26 -16.19 -6.89
C ILE A 188 5.60 -16.79 -6.50
N LEU A 189 5.99 -16.66 -5.24
CA LEU A 189 7.22 -17.23 -4.68
C LEU A 189 7.07 -18.74 -4.46
N ASP A 190 8.18 -19.43 -4.21
CA ASP A 190 8.27 -20.91 -4.22
C ASP A 190 7.32 -21.60 -3.24
N LYS A 191 6.99 -20.96 -2.09
CA LYS A 191 6.07 -21.50 -1.09
C LYS A 191 4.64 -20.96 -1.21
N GLY A 192 4.35 -20.20 -2.29
CA GLY A 192 3.01 -19.77 -2.65
C GLY A 192 2.59 -18.38 -2.20
N THR A 193 3.51 -17.52 -1.77
CA THR A 193 3.21 -16.12 -1.48
C THR A 193 3.23 -15.29 -2.78
N ALA A 194 2.16 -14.53 -3.06
CA ALA A 194 2.19 -13.53 -4.13
C ALA A 194 3.13 -12.37 -3.74
N PHE A 195 3.93 -11.89 -4.69
CA PHE A 195 4.94 -10.85 -4.43
C PHE A 195 5.07 -9.86 -5.59
N GLN A 196 5.26 -8.59 -5.25
CA GLN A 196 5.77 -7.54 -6.13
C GLN A 196 6.52 -6.51 -5.29
N SER A 197 7.70 -6.06 -5.74
CA SER A 197 8.55 -5.12 -5.00
C SER A 197 7.93 -3.73 -4.84
N ASP A 198 7.12 -3.26 -5.78
CA ASP A 198 6.34 -2.02 -5.63
C ASP A 198 5.08 -2.05 -6.49
N ALA A 199 3.94 -1.73 -5.86
CA ALA A 199 2.64 -1.65 -6.52
C ALA A 199 2.54 -0.46 -7.49
N GLY A 200 3.42 0.52 -7.34
CA GLY A 200 3.33 1.82 -7.96
C GLY A 200 2.34 2.75 -7.24
N MET A 201 2.12 3.93 -7.79
CA MET A 201 1.17 4.91 -7.24
C MET A 201 -0.15 4.91 -7.99
N SER A 202 -1.19 5.39 -7.31
CA SER A 202 -2.42 5.88 -7.95
C SER A 202 -2.29 7.39 -8.12
N GLY A 203 -1.81 7.84 -9.29
CA GLY A 203 -1.42 9.23 -9.51
C GLY A 203 -1.00 9.53 -10.94
N ASP A 204 -0.61 10.77 -11.19
CA ASP A 204 -0.12 11.23 -12.51
C ASP A 204 1.33 10.79 -12.74
N TYR A 205 1.55 9.90 -13.71
CA TYR A 205 2.89 9.42 -14.08
C TYR A 205 3.65 10.36 -15.03
N ASN A 206 3.00 11.38 -15.60
CA ASN A 206 3.70 12.45 -16.30
C ASN A 206 4.25 13.51 -15.31
N SER A 207 4.95 13.04 -14.31
CA SER A 207 5.41 13.76 -13.13
C SER A 207 6.77 13.24 -12.66
N ILE A 208 7.28 13.71 -11.54
CA ILE A 208 8.39 13.08 -10.83
C ILE A 208 7.85 12.44 -9.57
N ILE A 209 7.62 11.12 -9.64
CA ILE A 209 7.00 10.30 -8.59
C ILE A 209 5.72 10.91 -7.99
N GLY A 210 4.83 11.44 -8.87
CA GLY A 210 3.57 12.05 -8.48
C GLY A 210 3.63 13.55 -8.17
N MET A 211 4.81 14.17 -8.16
CA MET A 211 4.99 15.60 -7.91
C MET A 211 5.15 16.38 -9.22
N ASP A 212 4.63 17.61 -9.27
CA ASP A 212 4.89 18.53 -10.37
C ASP A 212 6.39 18.66 -10.63
N LYS A 213 6.77 18.69 -11.91
CA LYS A 213 8.17 18.59 -12.36
C LYS A 213 9.03 19.79 -11.94
N ALA A 214 8.45 20.97 -11.74
CA ALA A 214 9.20 22.21 -11.60
C ALA A 214 10.14 22.21 -10.39
N GLU A 215 9.64 21.88 -9.22
CA GLU A 215 10.47 21.90 -8.00
C GLU A 215 11.46 20.72 -7.91
N PRO A 216 11.08 19.46 -8.19
CA PRO A 216 12.05 18.37 -8.25
C PRO A 216 13.16 18.59 -9.26
N MET A 217 12.85 19.04 -10.48
CA MET A 217 13.85 19.34 -11.51
C MET A 217 14.82 20.43 -11.08
N ARG A 218 14.32 21.47 -10.41
CA ARG A 218 15.18 22.53 -9.88
C ARG A 218 16.16 22.02 -8.84
N ARG A 219 15.71 21.13 -7.93
CA ARG A 219 16.60 20.53 -6.92
C ARG A 219 17.69 19.67 -7.54
N PHE A 220 17.34 18.85 -8.54
CA PHE A 220 18.32 18.02 -9.23
C PHE A 220 19.29 18.81 -10.10
N LEU A 221 18.79 19.79 -10.89
CA LEU A 221 19.61 20.52 -11.85
C LEU A 221 20.41 21.67 -11.22
N LYS A 222 19.84 22.36 -10.26
CA LYS A 222 20.42 23.60 -9.69
C LYS A 222 20.80 23.46 -8.22
N ASN A 223 20.54 22.32 -7.59
CA ASN A 223 20.73 22.11 -6.17
C ASN A 223 20.09 23.22 -5.31
N GLN A 224 18.93 23.74 -5.73
CA GLN A 224 18.21 24.83 -5.09
C GLN A 224 16.83 24.38 -4.62
N ILE A 225 16.48 24.76 -3.42
CA ILE A 225 15.12 24.56 -2.85
C ILE A 225 14.43 25.92 -2.92
N SER A 226 13.31 26.02 -3.67
CA SER A 226 12.56 27.29 -3.77
C SER A 226 11.12 27.18 -3.26
N GLY A 227 10.65 25.97 -2.98
CA GLY A 227 9.27 25.74 -2.55
C GLY A 227 9.03 24.36 -2.00
N ARG A 228 7.77 24.04 -1.76
CA ARG A 228 7.32 22.70 -1.39
C ARG A 228 7.03 21.89 -2.65
N PHE A 229 7.13 20.59 -2.55
CA PHE A 229 6.58 19.70 -3.57
C PHE A 229 5.05 19.84 -3.61
N THR A 230 4.49 19.88 -4.82
CA THR A 230 3.04 19.89 -5.05
C THR A 230 2.69 18.69 -5.93
N PRO A 231 1.61 17.95 -5.62
CA PRO A 231 1.17 16.85 -6.47
C PRO A 231 0.88 17.33 -7.91
N ALA A 232 1.26 16.53 -8.88
CA ALA A 232 0.93 16.75 -10.28
C ALA A 232 -0.59 16.63 -10.52
N ASN A 233 -1.12 17.33 -11.53
CA ASN A 233 -2.56 17.46 -11.79
C ASN A 233 -3.01 16.88 -13.14
N GLY A 234 -2.16 16.11 -13.82
CA GLY A 234 -2.50 15.45 -15.07
C GLY A 234 -3.37 14.21 -14.88
N GLU A 235 -3.50 13.43 -15.95
CA GLU A 235 -4.30 12.20 -15.93
C GLU A 235 -3.59 11.13 -15.08
N ALA A 236 -4.31 10.60 -14.08
CA ALA A 236 -3.77 9.59 -13.19
C ALA A 236 -3.96 8.16 -13.72
N THR A 237 -2.95 7.31 -13.49
CA THR A 237 -3.08 5.85 -13.58
C THR A 237 -3.37 5.29 -12.20
N LEU A 238 -4.31 4.36 -12.12
CA LEU A 238 -4.55 3.54 -10.93
C LEU A 238 -3.70 2.28 -11.01
N CYS A 239 -2.73 2.13 -10.11
CA CYS A 239 -1.84 0.97 -10.05
C CYS A 239 -2.10 0.09 -8.82
N GLY A 240 -1.81 -1.20 -8.97
CA GLY A 240 -1.97 -2.18 -7.90
C GLY A 240 -1.82 -3.61 -8.38
N VAL A 241 -2.27 -4.55 -7.55
CA VAL A 241 -2.34 -5.98 -7.87
C VAL A 241 -3.65 -6.59 -7.41
N SER A 242 -4.11 -7.63 -8.10
CA SER A 242 -5.16 -8.52 -7.62
C SER A 242 -4.63 -9.94 -7.44
N VAL A 243 -5.06 -10.61 -6.36
CA VAL A 243 -4.61 -11.96 -6.02
C VAL A 243 -5.81 -12.87 -5.78
N GLU A 244 -5.85 -13.99 -6.50
CA GLU A 244 -6.77 -15.09 -6.21
C GLU A 244 -6.10 -16.08 -5.26
N LEU A 245 -6.79 -16.48 -4.20
CA LEU A 245 -6.26 -17.36 -3.18
C LEU A 245 -6.77 -18.80 -3.33
N ASN A 246 -5.91 -19.74 -3.00
CA ASN A 246 -6.25 -21.14 -2.74
C ASN A 246 -7.03 -21.28 -1.42
N LYS A 247 -7.59 -22.46 -1.13
CA LYS A 247 -8.31 -22.74 0.11
C LYS A 247 -7.43 -22.65 1.36
N ASN A 248 -6.13 -22.89 1.22
CA ASN A 248 -5.13 -22.79 2.30
C ASN A 248 -4.55 -21.38 2.49
N GLY A 249 -5.07 -20.39 1.76
CA GLY A 249 -4.64 -18.99 1.87
C GLY A 249 -3.43 -18.61 1.00
N THR A 250 -2.72 -19.57 0.38
CA THR A 250 -1.64 -19.26 -0.56
C THR A 250 -2.18 -18.67 -1.86
N ALA A 251 -1.35 -17.93 -2.60
CA ALA A 251 -1.73 -17.35 -3.88
C ALA A 251 -1.91 -18.43 -4.95
N LYS A 252 -3.03 -18.36 -5.67
CA LYS A 252 -3.29 -19.15 -6.90
C LYS A 252 -2.88 -18.38 -8.14
N LYS A 253 -3.12 -17.06 -8.14
CA LYS A 253 -2.86 -16.17 -9.27
C LYS A 253 -2.63 -14.75 -8.75
N ILE A 254 -1.69 -14.06 -9.37
CA ILE A 254 -1.50 -12.61 -9.20
C ILE A 254 -1.59 -11.93 -10.56
N LYS A 255 -2.24 -10.76 -10.62
CA LYS A 255 -2.32 -9.90 -11.80
C LYS A 255 -2.00 -8.48 -11.42
N VAL A 256 -1.25 -7.78 -12.26
CA VAL A 256 -1.05 -6.34 -12.19
C VAL A 256 -2.33 -5.61 -12.54
N ILE A 257 -2.59 -4.49 -11.86
CA ILE A 257 -3.67 -3.54 -12.15
C ILE A 257 -3.03 -2.25 -12.67
N ARG A 258 -3.43 -1.82 -13.88
CA ARG A 258 -3.06 -0.53 -14.46
C ARG A 258 -4.26 0.03 -15.23
N ILE A 259 -4.90 1.08 -14.71
CA ILE A 259 -6.14 1.62 -15.26
C ILE A 259 -5.98 3.11 -15.57
N GLY A 260 -6.08 3.46 -16.87
CA GLY A 260 -6.01 4.83 -17.38
C GLY A 260 -4.63 5.47 -17.24
N GLY A 261 -4.55 6.76 -17.60
CA GLY A 261 -3.30 7.51 -17.60
C GLY A 261 -2.23 6.92 -18.52
N VAL A 262 -0.98 7.34 -18.36
CA VAL A 262 0.11 6.96 -19.29
C VAL A 262 0.58 5.51 -19.15
N LEU A 263 0.26 4.83 -18.04
CA LEU A 263 0.58 3.40 -17.86
C LEU A 263 -0.61 2.47 -18.13
N GLY A 264 -1.79 3.02 -18.38
CA GLY A 264 -2.96 2.23 -18.76
C GLY A 264 -2.79 1.67 -20.18
N GLY A 265 -3.12 0.38 -20.38
CA GLY A 265 -2.99 -0.27 -21.69
C GLY A 265 -1.58 -0.76 -22.04
N LEU A 266 -0.62 -0.67 -21.12
CA LEU A 266 0.66 -1.37 -21.21
C LEU A 266 0.47 -2.77 -20.60
N GLU A 267 -0.09 -3.69 -21.38
CA GLU A 267 -0.22 -5.10 -21.04
C GLU A 267 1.02 -5.90 -21.49
#